data_3386c1121b871d2612e12a2b7804103f
#
_entry.id   3386c1121b871d2612e12a2b7804103f
#
_cell.length_a   1.000
_cell.length_b   1.000
_cell.length_c   1.000
_cell.angle_alpha   90.00
_cell.angle_beta   90.00
_cell.angle_gamma   90.00
#
_symmetry.space_group_name_H-M   'P 1'
#
loop_
_entity.id
_entity.type
_entity.pdbx_description
1 polymer ?
#
loop_
_entity_poly.entity_id
_entity_poly.type
_entity_poly.pdbx_seq_one_letter_code
_entity_poly.pdbx_strand_id
1 'polypeptide(L)'
;MIALFSPVIGQFAPIIGQLTIVDLLLIVVGLIILWIIVSIPVYIGGKIVTSGESTLGDAMIATLFGPIVYAVTLFVVDFFLGSLIGGGAYILSLVLAFIAWVWVFKASFKTTWLGALAIAILAILVFAVLSLLFGAVLGIMVPAPFFPHF
;
A
#
# COMPACT_ATOMS: atom_id res chain seq x y z
N MET A 1 -1.04 19.38 -16.67
CA MET A 1 -1.15 18.13 -15.87
C MET A 1 -2.07 17.10 -16.53
N ILE A 2 -3.29 17.49 -16.94
CA ILE A 2 -4.23 16.60 -17.64
C ILE A 2 -3.62 16.05 -18.94
N ALA A 3 -2.88 16.87 -19.69
CA ALA A 3 -2.24 16.45 -20.94
C ALA A 3 -1.20 15.33 -20.73
N LEU A 4 -0.55 15.25 -19.56
CA LEU A 4 0.40 14.18 -19.25
C LEU A 4 -0.27 12.81 -19.11
N PHE A 5 -1.53 12.80 -18.68
CA PHE A 5 -2.29 11.57 -18.48
C PHE A 5 -3.09 11.15 -19.72
N SER A 6 -3.21 12.02 -20.73
CA SER A 6 -3.97 11.72 -21.95
C SER A 6 -3.55 10.45 -22.66
N PRO A 7 -2.24 10.17 -22.87
CA PRO A 7 -1.84 8.92 -23.49
C PRO A 7 -2.20 7.68 -22.66
N VAL A 8 -2.10 7.78 -21.33
CA VAL A 8 -2.45 6.69 -20.41
C VAL A 8 -3.96 6.44 -20.45
N ILE A 9 -4.76 7.50 -20.38
CA ILE A 9 -6.22 7.42 -20.45
C ILE A 9 -6.66 6.83 -21.79
N GLY A 10 -6.02 7.24 -22.89
CA GLY A 10 -6.33 6.72 -24.22
C GLY A 10 -6.05 5.23 -24.38
N GLN A 11 -5.04 4.70 -23.65
CA GLN A 11 -4.75 3.27 -23.65
C GLN A 11 -5.83 2.46 -22.93
N PHE A 12 -6.43 3.02 -21.87
CA PHE A 12 -7.44 2.34 -21.07
C PHE A 12 -8.86 2.53 -21.59
N ALA A 13 -9.12 3.57 -22.38
CA ALA A 13 -10.47 3.87 -22.88
C ALA A 13 -11.13 2.70 -23.63
N PRO A 14 -10.45 2.00 -24.57
CA PRO A 14 -11.04 0.85 -25.24
C PRO A 14 -11.36 -0.30 -24.29
N ILE A 15 -10.52 -0.51 -23.27
CA ILE A 15 -10.70 -1.55 -22.25
C ILE A 15 -11.92 -1.22 -21.39
N ILE A 16 -12.05 0.03 -20.95
CA ILE A 16 -13.17 0.50 -20.12
C ILE A 16 -14.49 0.38 -20.88
N GLY A 17 -14.51 0.69 -22.17
CA GLY A 17 -15.69 0.60 -22.99
C GLY A 17 -16.20 -0.82 -23.22
N GLN A 18 -15.35 -1.83 -23.03
CA GLN A 18 -15.69 -3.24 -23.17
C GLN A 18 -16.10 -3.91 -21.84
N LEU A 19 -15.96 -3.20 -20.71
CA LEU A 19 -16.29 -3.77 -19.41
C LEU A 19 -17.79 -3.95 -19.24
N THR A 20 -18.18 -5.17 -18.89
CA THR A 20 -19.55 -5.51 -18.53
C THR A 20 -19.73 -5.37 -17.02
N ILE A 21 -21.00 -5.46 -16.53
CA ILE A 21 -21.29 -5.48 -15.10
C ILE A 21 -20.59 -6.66 -14.42
N VAL A 22 -20.52 -7.82 -15.08
CA VAL A 22 -19.84 -9.01 -14.57
C VAL A 22 -18.36 -8.75 -14.41
N ASP A 23 -17.72 -8.09 -15.39
CA ASP A 23 -16.30 -7.74 -15.31
C ASP A 23 -16.03 -6.78 -14.16
N LEU A 24 -16.88 -5.79 -13.95
CA LEU A 24 -16.78 -4.85 -12.82
C LEU A 24 -16.90 -5.57 -11.48
N LEU A 25 -17.85 -6.49 -11.36
CA LEU A 25 -18.02 -7.30 -10.15
C LEU A 25 -16.79 -8.15 -9.87
N LEU A 26 -16.22 -8.78 -10.90
CA LEU A 26 -14.99 -9.57 -10.76
C LEU A 26 -13.80 -8.72 -10.33
N ILE A 27 -13.68 -7.50 -10.86
CA ILE A 27 -12.63 -6.57 -10.47
C ILE A 27 -12.79 -6.17 -8.99
N VAL A 28 -14.00 -5.82 -8.57
CA VAL A 28 -14.27 -5.42 -7.17
C VAL A 28 -13.98 -6.58 -6.22
N VAL A 29 -14.45 -7.77 -6.52
CA VAL A 29 -14.19 -8.97 -5.71
C VAL A 29 -12.69 -9.26 -5.66
N GLY A 30 -12.00 -9.17 -6.79
CA GLY A 30 -10.55 -9.35 -6.86
C GLY A 30 -9.79 -8.34 -6.01
N LEU A 31 -10.21 -7.07 -6.02
CA LEU A 31 -9.59 -6.03 -5.20
C LEU A 31 -9.82 -6.27 -3.71
N ILE A 32 -11.01 -6.72 -3.32
CA ILE A 32 -11.31 -7.05 -1.92
C ILE A 32 -10.42 -8.22 -1.45
N ILE A 33 -10.31 -9.27 -2.26
CA ILE A 33 -9.45 -10.41 -1.96
C ILE A 33 -7.99 -9.97 -1.83
N LEU A 34 -7.51 -9.16 -2.76
CA LEU A 34 -6.15 -8.61 -2.71
C LEU A 34 -5.93 -7.77 -1.45
N TRP A 35 -6.89 -6.95 -1.07
CA TRP A 35 -6.83 -6.16 0.15
C TRP A 35 -6.72 -7.05 1.39
N ILE A 36 -7.50 -8.11 1.49
CA ILE A 36 -7.42 -9.07 2.58
C ILE A 36 -6.03 -9.71 2.61
N ILE A 37 -5.51 -10.14 1.46
CA ILE A 37 -4.19 -10.76 1.36
C ILE A 37 -3.09 -9.81 1.82
N VAL A 38 -3.11 -8.57 1.36
CA VAL A 38 -2.13 -7.54 1.74
C VAL A 38 -2.22 -7.21 3.23
N SER A 39 -3.39 -7.37 3.83
CA SER A 39 -3.58 -7.14 5.27
C SER A 39 -2.94 -8.21 6.15
N ILE A 40 -2.66 -9.40 5.63
CA ILE A 40 -2.09 -10.51 6.39
C ILE A 40 -0.73 -10.17 7.01
N PRO A 41 0.26 -9.62 6.28
CA PRO A 41 1.53 -9.23 6.87
C PRO A 41 1.37 -8.22 8.01
N VAL A 42 0.48 -7.25 7.85
CA VAL A 42 0.20 -6.24 8.88
C VAL A 42 -0.48 -6.88 10.08
N TYR A 43 -1.39 -7.83 9.85
CA TYR A 43 -2.05 -8.59 10.90
C TYR A 43 -1.04 -9.40 11.73
N ILE A 44 -0.11 -10.08 11.07
CA ILE A 44 0.93 -10.87 11.75
C ILE A 44 1.79 -9.96 12.61
N GLY A 45 2.26 -8.83 12.06
CA GLY A 45 3.05 -7.85 12.79
C GLY A 45 2.29 -7.29 13.99
N GLY A 46 1.03 -6.93 13.79
CA GLY A 46 0.17 -6.43 14.85
C GLY A 46 -0.05 -7.45 15.95
N LYS A 47 -0.24 -8.70 15.59
CA LYS A 47 -0.46 -9.77 16.55
C LYS A 47 0.78 -10.03 17.42
N ILE A 48 1.97 -9.95 16.85
CA ILE A 48 3.23 -10.09 17.59
C ILE A 48 3.40 -8.94 18.58
N VAL A 49 3.20 -7.70 18.13
CA VAL A 49 3.42 -6.50 18.95
C VAL A 49 2.36 -6.36 20.05
N THR A 50 1.12 -6.69 19.76
CA THR A 50 0.00 -6.55 20.71
C THR A 50 -0.24 -7.81 21.54
N SER A 51 0.65 -8.79 21.48
CA SER A 51 0.53 -10.06 22.22
C SER A 51 -0.77 -10.82 21.92
N GLY A 52 -1.21 -10.78 20.67
CA GLY A 52 -2.38 -11.51 20.21
C GLY A 52 -3.70 -10.76 20.33
N GLU A 53 -3.71 -9.53 20.79
CA GLU A 53 -4.93 -8.73 20.96
C GLU A 53 -5.44 -8.12 19.66
N SER A 54 -4.59 -7.99 18.63
CA SER A 54 -5.02 -7.43 17.34
C SER A 54 -5.88 -8.40 16.54
N THR A 55 -6.78 -7.86 15.74
CA THR A 55 -7.66 -8.62 14.85
C THR A 55 -7.31 -8.37 13.39
N LEU A 56 -7.78 -9.25 12.50
CA LEU A 56 -7.64 -9.05 11.06
C LEU A 56 -8.34 -7.76 10.62
N GLY A 57 -9.46 -7.41 11.26
CA GLY A 57 -10.17 -6.15 11.01
C GLY A 57 -9.30 -4.93 11.27
N ASP A 58 -8.52 -4.93 12.34
CA ASP A 58 -7.57 -3.85 12.65
C ASP A 58 -6.53 -3.71 11.53
N ALA A 59 -5.99 -4.82 11.06
CA ALA A 59 -5.03 -4.82 9.95
C ALA A 59 -5.66 -4.32 8.65
N MET A 60 -6.90 -4.71 8.37
CA MET A 60 -7.62 -4.25 7.18
C MET A 60 -7.87 -2.74 7.22
N ILE A 61 -8.23 -2.21 8.38
CA ILE A 61 -8.40 -0.76 8.57
C ILE A 61 -7.06 -0.05 8.37
N ALA A 62 -6.00 -0.54 8.97
CA ALA A 62 -4.67 0.04 8.83
C ALA A 62 -4.18 0.04 7.38
N THR A 63 -4.39 -1.06 6.65
CA THR A 63 -3.97 -1.17 5.26
C THR A 63 -4.83 -0.34 4.31
N LEU A 64 -6.08 -0.06 4.66
CA LEU A 64 -6.94 0.80 3.86
C LEU A 64 -6.62 2.29 4.11
N PHE A 65 -6.61 2.71 5.37
CA PHE A 65 -6.43 4.12 5.72
C PHE A 65 -4.97 4.56 5.68
N GLY A 66 -4.03 3.66 5.91
CA GLY A 66 -2.60 3.99 5.90
C GLY A 66 -2.15 4.66 4.61
N PRO A 67 -2.32 4.01 3.45
CA PRO A 67 -1.96 4.60 2.16
C PRO A 67 -2.74 5.88 1.84
N ILE A 68 -4.02 5.95 2.22
CA ILE A 68 -4.85 7.13 1.98
C ILE A 68 -4.31 8.32 2.78
N VAL A 69 -4.06 8.13 4.07
CA VAL A 69 -3.49 9.18 4.95
C VAL A 69 -2.10 9.56 4.48
N TYR A 70 -1.27 8.59 4.08
CA TYR A 70 0.05 8.84 3.54
C TYR A 70 -0.02 9.74 2.29
N ALA A 71 -0.87 9.38 1.33
CA ALA A 71 -1.01 10.12 0.08
C ALA A 71 -1.56 11.54 0.31
N VAL A 72 -2.58 11.67 1.16
CA VAL A 72 -3.18 12.98 1.49
C VAL A 72 -2.15 13.87 2.20
N THR A 73 -1.42 13.33 3.17
CA THR A 73 -0.40 14.09 3.90
C THR A 73 0.72 14.52 2.96
N LEU A 74 1.19 13.60 2.12
CA LEU A 74 2.24 13.92 1.14
C LEU A 74 1.80 15.05 0.21
N PHE A 75 0.59 14.96 -0.33
CA PHE A 75 0.04 15.96 -1.24
C PHE A 75 -0.13 17.32 -0.56
N VAL A 76 -0.75 17.37 0.63
CA VAL A 76 -1.03 18.60 1.35
C VAL A 76 0.27 19.29 1.80
N VAL A 77 1.19 18.53 2.40
CA VAL A 77 2.46 19.08 2.89
C VAL A 77 3.32 19.56 1.72
N ASP A 78 3.41 18.77 0.66
CA ASP A 78 4.18 19.15 -0.52
C ASP A 78 3.61 20.41 -1.19
N PHE A 79 2.29 20.51 -1.25
CA PHE A 79 1.62 21.70 -1.79
C PHE A 79 1.94 22.96 -0.98
N PHE A 80 1.84 22.89 0.35
CA PHE A 80 2.07 24.05 1.20
C PHE A 80 3.56 24.38 1.36
N LEU A 81 4.40 23.39 1.62
CA LEU A 81 5.83 23.60 1.82
C LEU A 81 6.58 23.78 0.51
N GLY A 82 6.13 23.16 -0.56
CA GLY A 82 6.74 23.31 -1.87
C GLY A 82 6.69 24.73 -2.40
N SER A 83 5.64 25.47 -2.08
CA SER A 83 5.52 26.89 -2.42
C SER A 83 6.40 27.81 -1.57
N LEU A 84 6.84 27.33 -0.37
CA LEU A 84 7.64 28.13 0.56
C LEU A 84 9.13 27.82 0.50
N ILE A 85 9.50 26.52 0.42
CA ILE A 85 10.87 26.03 0.58
C ILE A 85 11.47 25.54 -0.74
N GLY A 86 10.63 25.09 -1.68
CA GLY A 86 11.08 24.53 -2.95
C GLY A 86 11.50 23.06 -2.84
N GLY A 87 12.61 22.66 -3.46
CA GLY A 87 13.00 21.26 -3.61
C GLY A 87 13.25 20.47 -2.33
N GLY A 88 13.60 21.14 -1.22
CA GLY A 88 13.78 20.50 0.09
C GLY A 88 12.48 20.05 0.75
N ALA A 89 11.34 20.59 0.29
CA ALA A 89 10.03 20.27 0.83
C ALA A 89 9.62 18.81 0.60
N TYR A 90 10.10 18.19 -0.47
CA TYR A 90 9.75 16.81 -0.80
C TYR A 90 10.20 15.82 0.28
N ILE A 91 11.43 15.97 0.77
CA ILE A 91 11.98 15.11 1.83
C ILE A 91 11.16 15.30 3.12
N LEU A 92 10.85 16.55 3.49
CA LEU A 92 10.05 16.85 4.66
C LEU A 92 8.63 16.29 4.52
N SER A 93 8.04 16.37 3.34
CA SER A 93 6.74 15.79 3.04
C SER A 93 6.72 14.27 3.23
N LEU A 94 7.77 13.58 2.77
CA LEU A 94 7.91 12.14 2.96
C LEU A 94 7.99 11.76 4.43
N VAL A 95 8.78 12.51 5.22
CA VAL A 95 8.92 12.25 6.66
C VAL A 95 7.58 12.43 7.37
N LEU A 96 6.88 13.53 7.09
CA LEU A 96 5.58 13.80 7.71
C LEU A 96 4.52 12.78 7.27
N ALA A 97 4.53 12.37 6.02
CA ALA A 97 3.64 11.34 5.50
C ALA A 97 3.89 9.98 6.18
N PHE A 98 5.15 9.64 6.40
CA PHE A 98 5.54 8.42 7.13
C PHE A 98 5.04 8.47 8.57
N ILE A 99 5.21 9.61 9.26
CA ILE A 99 4.71 9.79 10.62
C ILE A 99 3.19 9.64 10.67
N ALA A 100 2.47 10.21 9.72
CA ALA A 100 1.02 10.07 9.61
C ALA A 100 0.60 8.61 9.38
N TRP A 101 1.35 7.89 8.56
CA TRP A 101 1.10 6.46 8.31
C TRP A 101 1.30 5.61 9.58
N VAL A 102 2.37 5.86 10.32
CA VAL A 102 2.61 5.20 11.62
C VAL A 102 1.50 5.54 12.61
N TRP A 103 1.01 6.79 12.57
CA TRP A 103 -0.12 7.19 13.42
C TRP A 103 -1.38 6.38 13.11
N VAL A 104 -1.65 6.08 11.84
CA VAL A 104 -2.78 5.22 11.45
C VAL A 104 -2.64 3.84 12.06
N PHE A 105 -1.44 3.27 12.06
CA PHE A 105 -1.17 1.99 12.72
C PHE A 105 -1.39 2.08 14.22
N LYS A 106 -0.90 3.14 14.85
CA LYS A 106 -1.12 3.38 16.28
C LYS A 106 -2.61 3.42 16.62
N ALA A 107 -3.41 4.14 15.84
CA ALA A 107 -4.84 4.26 16.06
C ALA A 107 -5.58 2.95 15.78
N SER A 108 -5.21 2.25 14.71
CA SER A 108 -5.87 1.01 14.29
C SER A 108 -5.62 -0.15 15.27
N PHE A 109 -4.38 -0.29 15.75
CA PHE A 109 -4.00 -1.35 16.68
C PHE A 109 -4.08 -0.94 18.15
N LYS A 110 -4.45 0.32 18.42
CA LYS A 110 -4.59 0.85 19.78
C LYS A 110 -3.30 0.64 20.61
N THR A 111 -2.17 0.95 20.01
CA THR A 111 -0.85 0.77 20.62
C THR A 111 -0.12 2.11 20.75
N THR A 112 1.10 2.07 21.26
CA THR A 112 1.96 3.26 21.38
C THR A 112 2.63 3.58 20.02
N TRP A 113 3.29 4.75 19.95
CA TRP A 113 4.08 5.11 18.76
C TRP A 113 5.16 4.09 18.46
N LEU A 114 5.85 3.62 19.51
CA LEU A 114 6.89 2.61 19.36
C LEU A 114 6.30 1.27 18.90
N GLY A 115 5.15 0.88 19.44
CA GLY A 115 4.42 -0.30 19.01
C GLY A 115 3.98 -0.21 17.56
N ALA A 116 3.45 0.95 17.14
CA ALA A 116 3.06 1.18 15.75
C ALA A 116 4.24 1.08 14.79
N LEU A 117 5.39 1.66 15.18
CA LEU A 117 6.61 1.56 14.38
C LEU A 117 7.09 0.12 14.28
N ALA A 118 7.04 -0.63 15.38
CA ALA A 118 7.39 -2.05 15.38
C ALA A 118 6.47 -2.86 14.46
N ILE A 119 5.16 -2.60 14.47
CA ILE A 119 4.20 -3.25 13.56
C ILE A 119 4.56 -2.93 12.11
N ALA A 120 4.87 -1.69 11.79
CA ALA A 120 5.25 -1.27 10.45
C ALA A 120 6.51 -2.00 9.97
N ILE A 121 7.53 -2.08 10.80
CA ILE A 121 8.78 -2.79 10.48
C ILE A 121 8.52 -4.28 10.28
N LEU A 122 7.78 -4.91 11.19
CA LEU A 122 7.44 -6.33 11.07
C LEU A 122 6.60 -6.62 9.83
N ALA A 123 5.65 -5.75 9.50
CA ALA A 123 4.84 -5.88 8.29
C ALA A 123 5.71 -5.82 7.03
N ILE A 124 6.68 -4.92 6.99
CA ILE A 124 7.64 -4.81 5.88
C ILE A 124 8.47 -6.09 5.77
N LEU A 125 8.97 -6.61 6.89
CA LEU A 125 9.77 -7.84 6.91
C LEU A 125 8.94 -9.04 6.45
N VAL A 126 7.72 -9.19 6.94
CA VAL A 126 6.83 -10.29 6.53
C VAL A 126 6.47 -10.15 5.04
N PHE A 127 6.19 -8.95 4.59
CA PHE A 127 5.92 -8.68 3.17
C PHE A 127 7.12 -9.04 2.29
N ALA A 128 8.33 -8.69 2.72
CA ALA A 128 9.56 -9.03 1.99
C ALA A 128 9.75 -10.55 1.91
N VAL A 129 9.55 -11.27 3.01
CA VAL A 129 9.65 -12.73 3.03
C VAL A 129 8.61 -13.37 2.11
N LEU A 130 7.36 -12.91 2.19
CA LEU A 130 6.29 -13.40 1.33
C LEU A 130 6.58 -13.11 -0.15
N SER A 131 7.11 -11.93 -0.46
CA SER A 131 7.48 -11.56 -1.83
C SER A 131 8.58 -12.46 -2.38
N LEU A 132 9.58 -12.79 -1.57
CA LEU A 132 10.64 -13.73 -1.95
C LEU A 132 10.08 -15.14 -2.19
N LEU A 133 9.20 -15.62 -1.32
CA LEU A 133 8.56 -16.93 -1.48
C LEU A 133 7.70 -16.99 -2.74
N PHE A 134 6.88 -15.97 -2.98
CA PHE A 134 6.06 -15.88 -4.19
C PHE A 134 6.92 -15.77 -5.45
N GLY A 135 7.99 -14.98 -5.40
CA GLY A 135 8.92 -14.84 -6.52
C GLY A 135 9.60 -16.16 -6.86
N ALA A 136 10.02 -16.94 -5.84
CA ALA A 136 10.60 -18.25 -6.03
C ALA A 136 9.61 -19.25 -6.65
N VAL A 137 8.36 -19.27 -6.13
CA VAL A 137 7.31 -20.15 -6.65
C VAL A 137 6.96 -19.77 -8.08
N LEU A 138 6.77 -18.49 -8.37
CA LEU A 138 6.48 -18.02 -9.73
C LEU A 138 7.65 -18.28 -10.68
N GLY A 139 8.89 -18.16 -10.20
CA GLY A 139 10.09 -18.46 -10.99
C GLY A 139 10.19 -19.92 -11.39
N ILE A 140 9.64 -20.84 -10.57
CA ILE A 140 9.56 -22.26 -10.89
C ILE A 140 8.42 -22.55 -11.86
N MET A 141 7.26 -21.88 -11.69
CA MET A 141 6.05 -22.16 -12.45
C MET A 141 6.02 -21.45 -13.82
N VAL A 142 6.70 -20.30 -13.96
CA VAL A 142 6.68 -19.48 -15.18
C VAL A 142 7.92 -19.81 -16.02
N PRO A 143 7.75 -20.16 -17.34
CA PRO A 143 8.89 -20.45 -18.21
C PRO A 143 9.84 -19.26 -18.35
N ALA A 144 11.13 -19.54 -18.50
CA ALA A 144 12.20 -18.54 -18.62
C ALA A 144 11.94 -17.44 -19.67
N PRO A 145 11.28 -17.67 -20.83
CA PRO A 145 11.04 -16.63 -21.82
C PRO A 145 10.20 -15.44 -21.34
N PHE A 146 9.46 -15.60 -20.24
CA PHE A 146 8.66 -14.51 -19.68
C PHE A 146 9.47 -13.53 -18.83
N PHE A 147 10.71 -13.84 -18.52
CA PHE A 147 11.59 -12.96 -17.77
C PHE A 147 12.55 -12.28 -18.75
N PRO A 148 12.67 -10.93 -18.70
CA PRO A 148 13.67 -10.24 -19.52
C PRO A 148 15.06 -10.70 -19.09
N HIS A 149 15.91 -10.93 -20.09
CA HIS A 149 17.31 -11.24 -19.84
C HIS A 149 18.06 -9.94 -19.52
N PHE A 150 18.54 -9.85 -18.31
CA PHE A 150 19.38 -8.73 -17.88
C PHE A 150 20.86 -9.09 -17.98
#